data_a4bb62663d50dac667a85bc2ba4b8378
#
_entry.id   a4bb62663d50dac667a85bc2ba4b8378
#
_cell.length_a   1.000
_cell.length_b   1.000
_cell.length_c   1.000
_cell.angle_alpha   90.00
_cell.angle_beta   90.00
_cell.angle_gamma   90.00
#
_symmetry.space_group_name_H-M   'P 1'
#
loop_
_entity.id
_entity.type
_entity.pdbx_description
1 polymer ?
#
loop_
_entity_poly.entity_id
_entity_poly.type
_entity_poly.pdbx_seq_one_letter_code
_entity_poly.pdbx_strand_id
1 'polypeptide(L)'
;MKNKLSELRKEILKSQKIENKNIKSILKWLKKRDKVNNMKVSKTSVNELKDWYFKKNGNLFHKSGQFFSVEGVKVKNAVERETSSWSQPILNQKHGGILAILKRTNKEIVEFLLFARKEPGDNSIKLCPSFSATQSNINRAHGGKKTPLSEFVLDKKKNIVGETIHYEEGARFWKKPNKNVIINVDYKKSLRIKNPDFIWLNFSQIKKLNLKRGVLNPFVKTILFMI
;
A
#
# COMPACT_ATOMS: atom_id res chain seq x y z
N MET A 1 -16.61 2.17 15.66
CA MET A 1 -15.85 2.50 14.42
C MET A 1 -16.51 3.59 13.59
N LYS A 2 -17.82 3.49 13.27
CA LYS A 2 -18.56 4.54 12.51
C LYS A 2 -18.41 5.94 13.10
N ASN A 3 -18.50 6.11 14.43
CA ASN A 3 -18.33 7.41 15.11
C ASN A 3 -16.94 8.01 14.90
N LYS A 4 -15.86 7.22 15.00
CA LYS A 4 -14.49 7.70 14.80
C LYS A 4 -14.21 8.21 13.39
N LEU A 5 -14.77 7.56 12.36
CA LEU A 5 -14.66 8.03 10.97
C LEU A 5 -15.46 9.32 10.75
N SER A 6 -16.64 9.45 11.37
CA SER A 6 -17.41 10.67 11.31
C SER A 6 -16.69 11.85 12.02
N GLU A 7 -16.05 11.59 13.15
CA GLU A 7 -15.20 12.57 13.84
C GLU A 7 -14.02 12.98 12.97
N LEU A 8 -13.32 12.01 12.38
CA LEU A 8 -12.21 12.30 11.48
C LEU A 8 -12.63 13.16 10.28
N ARG A 9 -13.80 12.89 9.68
CA ARG A 9 -14.34 13.74 8.60
C ARG A 9 -14.54 15.18 9.07
N LYS A 10 -15.11 15.39 10.26
CA LYS A 10 -15.29 16.74 10.85
C LYS A 10 -13.94 17.42 11.10
N GLU A 11 -12.95 16.70 11.64
CA GLU A 11 -11.60 17.22 11.85
C GLU A 11 -10.96 17.67 10.52
N ILE A 12 -11.07 16.85 9.47
CA ILE A 12 -10.54 17.17 8.15
C ILE A 12 -11.21 18.42 7.57
N LEU A 13 -12.53 18.54 7.66
CA LEU A 13 -13.25 19.71 7.15
C LEU A 13 -12.82 21.01 7.87
N LYS A 14 -12.56 20.95 9.16
CA LYS A 14 -12.00 22.09 9.92
C LYS A 14 -10.57 22.38 9.47
N SER A 15 -9.72 21.35 9.41
CA SER A 15 -8.33 21.41 8.96
C SER A 15 -8.19 22.05 7.57
N GLN A 16 -9.04 21.68 6.63
CA GLN A 16 -9.00 22.19 5.24
C GLN A 16 -9.16 23.72 5.11
N LYS A 17 -9.73 24.38 6.11
CA LYS A 17 -9.87 25.84 6.12
C LYS A 17 -8.54 26.56 6.32
N ILE A 18 -7.60 25.94 7.03
CA ILE A 18 -6.30 26.51 7.44
C ILE A 18 -5.09 25.79 6.79
N GLU A 19 -5.33 24.76 5.96
CA GLU A 19 -4.28 23.96 5.36
C GLU A 19 -3.48 24.71 4.28
N ASN A 20 -2.15 24.55 4.32
CA ASN A 20 -1.33 24.91 3.19
C ASN A 20 -1.57 23.92 2.03
N LYS A 21 -2.06 24.42 0.91
CA LYS A 21 -2.42 23.64 -0.28
C LYS A 21 -1.28 23.57 -1.33
N ASN A 22 -0.08 24.08 -1.02
CA ASN A 22 1.05 24.04 -1.94
C ASN A 22 1.69 22.65 -1.98
N ILE A 23 1.93 22.15 -3.19
CA ILE A 23 2.55 20.84 -3.43
C ILE A 23 3.91 20.93 -4.14
N LYS A 24 4.42 22.14 -4.46
CA LYS A 24 5.68 22.29 -5.21
C LYS A 24 6.88 21.69 -4.45
N SER A 25 6.98 21.97 -3.15
CA SER A 25 8.04 21.42 -2.28
C SER A 25 7.97 19.89 -2.17
N ILE A 26 6.75 19.35 -2.11
CA ILE A 26 6.51 17.89 -2.04
C ILE A 26 6.98 17.21 -3.32
N LEU A 27 6.63 17.76 -4.48
CA LEU A 27 7.10 17.24 -5.76
C LEU A 27 8.62 17.33 -5.92
N LYS A 28 9.24 18.44 -5.45
CA LYS A 28 10.70 18.58 -5.42
C LYS A 28 11.35 17.53 -4.51
N TRP A 29 10.78 17.32 -3.32
CA TRP A 29 11.23 16.29 -2.39
C TRP A 29 11.10 14.89 -3.00
N LEU A 30 9.96 14.56 -3.63
CA LEU A 30 9.75 13.26 -4.26
C LEU A 30 10.76 12.99 -5.38
N LYS A 31 11.04 13.98 -6.23
CA LYS A 31 12.10 13.90 -7.25
C LYS A 31 13.49 13.67 -6.62
N LYS A 32 13.80 14.31 -5.48
CA LYS A 32 15.05 14.07 -4.76
C LYS A 32 15.13 12.62 -4.24
N ARG A 33 14.02 12.09 -3.70
CA ARG A 33 13.96 10.68 -3.24
C ARG A 33 14.14 9.71 -4.40
N ASP A 34 13.55 10.00 -5.56
CA ASP A 34 13.69 9.16 -6.76
C ASP A 34 15.14 9.08 -7.25
N LYS A 35 15.85 10.22 -7.24
CA LYS A 35 17.28 10.30 -7.63
C LYS A 35 18.21 9.47 -6.72
N VAL A 36 17.92 9.36 -5.44
CA VAL A 36 18.74 8.59 -4.48
C VAL A 36 18.30 7.13 -4.35
N ASN A 37 17.24 6.73 -5.07
CA ASN A 37 16.80 5.34 -5.09
C ASN A 37 17.69 4.50 -6.01
N ASN A 38 18.34 3.49 -5.44
CA ASN A 38 19.28 2.64 -6.16
C ASN A 38 18.65 1.31 -6.67
N MET A 39 17.31 1.17 -6.60
CA MET A 39 16.66 -0.05 -7.08
C MET A 39 16.81 -0.18 -8.59
N LYS A 40 17.52 -1.21 -9.02
CA LYS A 40 17.63 -1.62 -10.43
C LYS A 40 16.71 -2.81 -10.66
N VAL A 41 15.91 -2.75 -11.71
CA VAL A 41 15.01 -3.84 -12.11
C VAL A 41 15.27 -4.18 -13.56
N SER A 42 15.48 -5.46 -13.84
CA SER A 42 15.62 -6.01 -15.19
C SER A 42 14.66 -7.20 -15.36
N LYS A 43 14.20 -7.43 -16.58
CA LYS A 43 13.46 -8.64 -16.91
C LYS A 43 14.44 -9.82 -17.03
N THR A 44 14.01 -10.98 -16.58
CA THR A 44 14.73 -12.25 -16.76
C THR A 44 13.74 -13.35 -17.09
N SER A 45 14.23 -14.51 -17.49
CA SER A 45 13.39 -15.69 -17.69
C SER A 45 12.81 -16.16 -16.35
N VAL A 46 11.56 -16.64 -16.38
CA VAL A 46 10.93 -17.22 -15.19
C VAL A 46 11.70 -18.44 -14.67
N ASN A 47 12.35 -19.19 -15.57
CA ASN A 47 13.18 -20.35 -15.23
C ASN A 47 14.47 -20.00 -14.46
N GLU A 48 14.90 -18.73 -14.52
CA GLU A 48 16.10 -18.22 -13.83
C GLU A 48 15.78 -17.64 -12.44
N LEU A 49 14.52 -17.64 -12.03
CA LEU A 49 14.12 -17.08 -10.73
C LEU A 49 14.64 -17.97 -9.60
N LYS A 50 15.50 -17.38 -8.75
CA LYS A 50 16.06 -18.07 -7.59
C LYS A 50 14.96 -18.51 -6.64
N ASP A 51 15.03 -19.78 -6.20
CA ASP A 51 14.10 -20.41 -5.23
C ASP A 51 12.65 -20.55 -5.72
N TRP A 52 12.38 -20.30 -7.00
CA TRP A 52 11.11 -20.61 -7.64
C TRP A 52 11.23 -21.87 -8.51
N TYR A 53 10.14 -22.64 -8.58
CA TYR A 53 10.12 -23.88 -9.36
C TYR A 53 8.71 -24.17 -9.88
N PHE A 54 8.65 -24.87 -10.99
CA PHE A 54 7.40 -25.39 -11.53
C PHE A 54 7.06 -26.74 -10.91
N LYS A 55 5.83 -26.89 -10.44
CA LYS A 55 5.27 -28.20 -10.10
C LYS A 55 4.92 -28.97 -11.37
N LYS A 56 4.70 -30.30 -11.25
CA LYS A 56 4.31 -31.18 -12.38
C LYS A 56 3.06 -30.69 -13.13
N ASN A 57 2.17 -29.95 -12.46
CA ASN A 57 0.96 -29.37 -13.06
C ASN A 57 1.20 -28.02 -13.76
N GLY A 58 2.43 -27.56 -13.87
CA GLY A 58 2.80 -26.30 -14.52
C GLY A 58 2.65 -25.04 -13.66
N ASN A 59 2.16 -25.16 -12.43
CA ASN A 59 2.04 -24.01 -11.53
C ASN A 59 3.41 -23.63 -10.92
N LEU A 60 3.68 -22.33 -10.79
CA LEU A 60 4.93 -21.80 -10.26
C LEU A 60 4.81 -21.50 -8.76
N PHE A 61 5.77 -21.99 -7.99
CA PHE A 61 5.83 -21.82 -6.52
C PHE A 61 7.20 -21.39 -6.05
N HIS A 62 7.25 -20.71 -4.91
CA HIS A 62 8.49 -20.49 -4.19
C HIS A 62 8.75 -21.62 -3.19
N LYS A 63 10.02 -22.06 -3.04
CA LYS A 63 10.43 -23.19 -2.17
C LYS A 63 9.95 -23.07 -0.74
N SER A 64 9.93 -21.85 -0.17
CA SER A 64 9.49 -21.64 1.22
C SER A 64 7.99 -21.84 1.43
N GLY A 65 7.17 -21.86 0.37
CA GLY A 65 5.70 -21.90 0.47
C GLY A 65 5.05 -20.65 1.09
N GLN A 66 5.84 -19.60 1.41
CA GLN A 66 5.35 -18.42 2.12
C GLN A 66 5.02 -17.24 1.20
N PHE A 67 5.36 -17.34 -0.08
CA PHE A 67 5.04 -16.33 -1.09
C PHE A 67 3.85 -16.77 -1.94
N PHE A 68 3.43 -15.90 -2.87
CA PHE A 68 2.38 -16.23 -3.82
C PHE A 68 2.79 -17.38 -4.74
N SER A 69 1.80 -18.01 -5.37
CA SER A 69 2.00 -18.90 -6.52
C SER A 69 1.41 -18.27 -7.78
N VAL A 70 1.86 -18.70 -8.94
CA VAL A 70 1.22 -18.43 -10.22
C VAL A 70 0.52 -19.68 -10.67
N GLU A 71 -0.79 -19.61 -10.86
CA GLU A 71 -1.67 -20.75 -11.15
C GLU A 71 -2.51 -20.44 -12.39
N GLY A 72 -3.03 -21.47 -13.05
CA GLY A 72 -3.98 -21.32 -14.15
C GLY A 72 -5.41 -21.29 -13.66
N VAL A 73 -6.23 -20.41 -14.23
CA VAL A 73 -7.69 -20.45 -14.07
C VAL A 73 -8.39 -20.59 -15.41
N LYS A 74 -9.50 -21.29 -15.42
CA LYS A 74 -10.40 -21.43 -16.57
C LYS A 74 -11.73 -20.75 -16.24
N VAL A 75 -12.15 -19.81 -17.08
CA VAL A 75 -13.41 -19.10 -16.99
C VAL A 75 -14.36 -19.69 -18.04
N LYS A 76 -15.61 -19.91 -17.65
CA LYS A 76 -16.71 -20.36 -18.53
C LYS A 76 -17.96 -19.53 -18.23
N ASN A 77 -18.83 -19.41 -19.23
CA ASN A 77 -20.12 -18.74 -19.12
C ASN A 77 -20.03 -17.31 -18.57
N ALA A 78 -19.01 -16.58 -18.99
CA ALA A 78 -18.87 -15.16 -18.64
C ALA A 78 -19.89 -14.34 -19.44
N VAL A 79 -20.98 -13.97 -18.80
CA VAL A 79 -21.97 -13.04 -19.35
C VAL A 79 -21.41 -11.62 -19.23
N GLU A 80 -21.69 -10.73 -20.17
CA GLU A 80 -21.24 -9.33 -20.17
C GLU A 80 -19.70 -9.12 -20.32
N ARG A 81 -19.02 -10.10 -20.92
CA ARG A 81 -17.60 -10.00 -21.28
C ARG A 81 -17.43 -10.12 -22.80
N GLU A 82 -16.29 -9.63 -23.30
CA GLU A 82 -15.93 -9.70 -24.72
C GLU A 82 -15.86 -11.16 -25.24
N THR A 83 -15.56 -12.09 -24.32
CA THR A 83 -15.56 -13.53 -24.60
C THR A 83 -16.29 -14.28 -23.49
N SER A 84 -17.01 -15.34 -23.85
CA SER A 84 -17.74 -16.17 -22.88
C SER A 84 -16.84 -17.13 -22.11
N SER A 85 -15.66 -17.43 -22.63
CA SER A 85 -14.75 -18.43 -22.02
C SER A 85 -13.29 -18.12 -22.37
N TRP A 86 -12.38 -18.26 -21.38
CA TRP A 86 -10.93 -18.15 -21.59
C TRP A 86 -10.17 -18.84 -20.48
N SER A 87 -8.85 -18.91 -20.64
CA SER A 87 -7.93 -19.31 -19.55
C SER A 87 -6.86 -18.25 -19.38
N GLN A 88 -6.41 -18.03 -18.13
CA GLN A 88 -5.35 -17.07 -17.84
C GLN A 88 -4.53 -17.49 -16.62
N PRO A 89 -3.30 -16.98 -16.47
CA PRO A 89 -2.58 -17.08 -15.20
C PRO A 89 -3.22 -16.15 -14.16
N ILE A 90 -3.13 -16.56 -12.89
CA ILE A 90 -3.58 -15.78 -11.74
C ILE A 90 -2.59 -15.91 -10.59
N LEU A 91 -2.44 -14.84 -9.80
CA LEU A 91 -1.62 -14.85 -8.59
C LEU A 91 -2.45 -15.37 -7.41
N ASN A 92 -2.03 -16.47 -6.81
CA ASN A 92 -2.65 -16.99 -5.60
C ASN A 92 -1.78 -16.68 -4.39
N GLN A 93 -2.27 -15.80 -3.52
CA GLN A 93 -1.65 -15.44 -2.25
C GLN A 93 -2.70 -15.56 -1.15
N LYS A 94 -2.73 -16.72 -0.49
CA LYS A 94 -3.77 -17.11 0.50
C LYS A 94 -3.95 -16.10 1.62
N HIS A 95 -2.82 -15.53 2.11
CA HIS A 95 -2.85 -14.55 3.19
C HIS A 95 -2.70 -13.15 2.61
N GLY A 96 -3.66 -12.31 2.90
CA GLY A 96 -3.63 -10.90 2.53
C GLY A 96 -2.53 -10.12 3.25
N GLY A 97 -2.52 -8.83 3.01
CA GLY A 97 -1.61 -7.90 3.67
C GLY A 97 -2.33 -6.91 4.57
N ILE A 98 -1.53 -6.12 5.26
CA ILE A 98 -1.97 -4.93 5.98
C ILE A 98 -1.47 -3.71 5.21
N LEU A 99 -2.40 -2.83 4.86
CA LEU A 99 -2.15 -1.54 4.26
C LEU A 99 -2.61 -0.48 5.26
N ALA A 100 -1.68 0.32 5.80
CA ALA A 100 -2.04 1.29 6.80
C ALA A 100 -1.52 2.69 6.48
N ILE A 101 -2.30 3.70 6.85
CA ILE A 101 -1.88 5.10 6.87
C ILE A 101 -1.93 5.57 8.32
N LEU A 102 -0.79 6.09 8.81
CA LEU A 102 -0.74 6.76 10.09
C LEU A 102 -1.30 8.17 9.93
N LYS A 103 -2.18 8.57 10.85
CA LYS A 103 -2.77 9.91 10.96
C LYS A 103 -2.31 10.56 12.24
N ARG A 104 -2.03 11.85 12.21
CA ARG A 104 -1.84 12.69 13.39
C ARG A 104 -2.60 14.01 13.24
N THR A 105 -2.76 14.72 14.34
CA THR A 105 -3.21 16.13 14.35
C THR A 105 -2.07 17.00 14.88
N ASN A 106 -1.71 18.01 14.12
CA ASN A 106 -0.66 18.98 14.44
C ASN A 106 -1.26 20.38 14.34
N LYS A 107 -1.41 21.10 15.47
CA LYS A 107 -2.01 22.44 15.51
C LYS A 107 -3.30 22.53 14.67
N GLU A 108 -4.27 21.67 14.96
CA GLU A 108 -5.57 21.56 14.28
C GLU A 108 -5.51 21.04 12.82
N ILE A 109 -4.31 20.88 12.24
CA ILE A 109 -4.15 20.30 10.90
C ILE A 109 -4.08 18.78 11.00
N VAL A 110 -4.96 18.11 10.28
CA VAL A 110 -4.94 16.66 10.13
C VAL A 110 -3.93 16.28 9.05
N GLU A 111 -2.95 15.47 9.43
CA GLU A 111 -1.90 15.01 8.54
C GLU A 111 -1.87 13.48 8.46
N PHE A 112 -1.56 12.99 7.26
CA PHE A 112 -1.39 11.58 6.93
C PHE A 112 0.04 11.31 6.53
N LEU A 113 0.64 10.26 7.07
CA LEU A 113 1.99 9.85 6.73
C LEU A 113 1.99 9.03 5.47
N LEU A 114 2.76 9.44 4.48
CA LEU A 114 2.98 8.67 3.26
C LEU A 114 4.45 8.28 3.11
N PHE A 115 4.71 7.21 2.38
CA PHE A 115 6.03 6.64 2.16
C PHE A 115 6.43 6.75 0.70
N ALA A 116 7.56 7.40 0.42
CA ALA A 116 8.15 7.45 -0.92
C ALA A 116 8.81 6.09 -1.24
N ARG A 117 8.18 5.29 -2.08
CA ARG A 117 8.63 3.94 -2.41
C ARG A 117 8.48 3.63 -3.89
N LYS A 118 9.38 2.83 -4.43
CA LYS A 118 9.32 2.27 -5.78
C LYS A 118 9.06 0.77 -5.68
N GLU A 119 8.10 0.29 -6.45
CA GLU A 119 7.87 -1.14 -6.65
C GLU A 119 8.55 -1.61 -7.95
N PRO A 120 8.85 -2.90 -8.12
CA PRO A 120 9.54 -3.40 -9.32
C PRO A 120 8.88 -3.03 -10.66
N GLY A 121 7.56 -2.89 -10.69
CA GLY A 121 6.81 -2.48 -11.89
C GLY A 121 6.65 -0.97 -12.07
N ASP A 122 7.21 -0.15 -11.19
CA ASP A 122 7.07 1.31 -11.25
C ASP A 122 8.18 1.98 -12.06
N ASN A 123 7.81 2.99 -12.86
CA ASN A 123 8.81 3.82 -13.57
C ASN A 123 9.56 4.77 -12.62
N SER A 124 8.91 5.23 -11.56
CA SER A 124 9.47 6.18 -10.60
C SER A 124 8.91 5.93 -9.20
N ILE A 125 9.51 6.55 -8.18
CA ILE A 125 8.98 6.55 -6.82
C ILE A 125 7.57 7.13 -6.79
N LYS A 126 6.69 6.51 -5.99
CA LYS A 126 5.33 6.96 -5.68
C LYS A 126 5.18 7.19 -4.19
N LEU A 127 4.19 7.99 -3.83
CA LEU A 127 3.69 8.10 -2.46
C LEU A 127 2.77 6.91 -2.17
N CYS A 128 3.22 6.04 -1.31
CA CYS A 128 2.53 4.82 -0.88
C CYS A 128 1.95 4.98 0.52
N PRO A 129 1.07 4.07 0.98
CA PRO A 129 0.67 4.01 2.39
C PRO A 129 1.89 3.97 3.31
N SER A 130 1.77 4.48 4.53
CA SER A 130 2.86 4.47 5.53
C SER A 130 3.40 3.06 5.78
N PHE A 131 2.51 2.09 5.74
CA PHE A 131 2.82 0.68 5.93
C PHE A 131 2.10 -0.15 4.88
N SER A 132 2.84 -1.05 4.24
CA SER A 132 2.31 -2.03 3.30
C SER A 132 3.14 -3.29 3.43
N ALA A 133 2.55 -4.34 3.97
CA ALA A 133 3.23 -5.62 4.14
C ALA A 133 2.25 -6.79 4.00
N THR A 134 2.67 -7.82 3.28
CA THR A 134 2.00 -9.12 3.27
C THR A 134 2.30 -9.87 4.57
N GLN A 135 1.54 -10.91 4.87
CA GLN A 135 1.79 -11.72 6.06
C GLN A 135 3.20 -12.33 6.07
N SER A 136 3.71 -12.76 4.91
CA SER A 136 5.08 -13.26 4.77
C SER A 136 6.13 -12.20 5.13
N ASN A 137 5.91 -10.93 4.74
CA ASN A 137 6.82 -9.84 5.09
C ASN A 137 6.75 -9.51 6.59
N ILE A 138 5.55 -9.53 7.18
CA ILE A 138 5.36 -9.33 8.62
C ILE A 138 6.10 -10.41 9.41
N ASN A 139 6.02 -11.67 8.96
CA ASN A 139 6.70 -12.81 9.54
C ASN A 139 8.20 -12.88 9.18
N ARG A 140 8.69 -11.95 8.35
CA ARG A 140 10.08 -11.90 7.88
C ARG A 140 10.53 -13.18 7.17
N ALA A 141 9.64 -13.77 6.37
CA ALA A 141 9.90 -15.00 5.62
C ALA A 141 11.10 -14.92 4.66
N HIS A 142 11.45 -13.69 4.25
CA HIS A 142 12.62 -13.41 3.42
C HIS A 142 13.95 -13.28 4.23
N GLY A 143 13.93 -13.48 5.56
CA GLY A 143 15.11 -13.31 6.44
C GLY A 143 15.63 -11.87 6.59
N GLY A 144 14.95 -10.89 5.95
CA GLY A 144 15.38 -9.50 5.91
C GLY A 144 14.97 -8.66 7.14
N LYS A 145 15.09 -7.34 6.99
CA LYS A 145 14.74 -6.36 8.01
C LYS A 145 13.24 -6.33 8.29
N LYS A 146 12.86 -5.91 9.49
CA LYS A 146 11.47 -5.65 9.86
C LYS A 146 10.88 -4.53 8.99
N THR A 147 9.62 -4.68 8.58
CA THR A 147 8.92 -3.63 7.84
C THR A 147 8.89 -2.33 8.68
N PRO A 148 9.26 -1.18 8.12
CA PRO A 148 9.21 0.09 8.85
C PRO A 148 7.83 0.36 9.44
N LEU A 149 7.77 0.99 10.61
CA LEU A 149 6.55 1.34 11.34
C LEU A 149 5.73 0.15 11.86
N SER A 150 6.30 -1.07 11.86
CA SER A 150 5.62 -2.25 12.45
C SER A 150 5.23 -2.02 13.91
N GLU A 151 5.99 -1.25 14.67
CA GLU A 151 5.73 -0.89 16.06
C GLU A 151 4.43 -0.09 16.26
N PHE A 152 4.02 0.69 15.26
CA PHE A 152 2.74 1.42 15.28
C PHE A 152 1.58 0.56 14.76
N VAL A 153 1.84 -0.25 13.74
CA VAL A 153 0.77 -0.96 13.00
C VAL A 153 0.42 -2.29 13.65
N LEU A 154 1.40 -2.99 14.21
CA LEU A 154 1.21 -4.31 14.84
C LEU A 154 0.96 -4.23 16.35
N ASP A 155 1.06 -3.05 16.96
CA ASP A 155 0.73 -2.85 18.38
C ASP A 155 -0.73 -3.21 18.64
N LYS A 156 -0.98 -4.03 19.65
CA LYS A 156 -2.33 -4.41 20.09
C LYS A 156 -3.12 -3.21 20.63
N LYS A 157 -2.43 -2.21 21.21
CA LYS A 157 -3.00 -0.98 21.79
C LYS A 157 -3.14 0.16 20.76
N LYS A 158 -2.91 -0.07 19.47
CA LYS A 158 -3.03 0.96 18.43
C LYS A 158 -4.44 1.57 18.38
N ASN A 159 -4.51 2.88 18.19
CA ASN A 159 -5.78 3.60 18.06
C ASN A 159 -6.26 3.56 16.58
N ILE A 160 -7.06 2.57 16.26
CA ILE A 160 -7.68 2.44 14.93
C ILE A 160 -8.83 3.46 14.82
N VAL A 161 -8.76 4.29 13.79
CA VAL A 161 -9.79 5.25 13.40
C VAL A 161 -10.76 4.67 12.40
N GLY A 162 -10.23 3.97 11.40
CA GLY A 162 -11.01 3.26 10.37
C GLY A 162 -10.32 1.99 9.93
N GLU A 163 -11.13 0.99 9.62
CA GLU A 163 -10.67 -0.32 9.17
C GLU A 163 -11.67 -0.92 8.20
N THR A 164 -11.19 -1.52 7.11
CA THR A 164 -11.99 -2.28 6.16
C THR A 164 -11.15 -3.36 5.48
N ILE A 165 -11.82 -4.35 4.93
CA ILE A 165 -11.19 -5.38 4.10
C ILE A 165 -11.61 -5.14 2.66
N HIS A 166 -10.63 -4.97 1.77
CA HIS A 166 -10.85 -4.95 0.34
C HIS A 166 -10.09 -6.10 -0.32
N TYR A 167 -10.70 -6.67 -1.35
CA TYR A 167 -10.04 -7.66 -2.18
C TYR A 167 -9.21 -6.97 -3.25
N GLU A 168 -8.08 -7.57 -3.61
CA GLU A 168 -7.29 -7.16 -4.78
C GLU A 168 -8.09 -7.40 -6.06
N GLU A 169 -7.63 -6.83 -7.17
CA GLU A 169 -8.23 -6.98 -8.48
C GLU A 169 -8.36 -8.47 -8.87
N GLY A 170 -9.60 -8.95 -8.95
CA GLY A 170 -9.90 -10.37 -9.21
C GLY A 170 -9.42 -10.88 -10.56
N ALA A 171 -9.14 -9.99 -11.52
CA ALA A 171 -8.54 -10.36 -12.80
C ALA A 171 -7.06 -10.82 -12.66
N ARG A 172 -6.40 -10.49 -11.56
CA ARG A 172 -4.98 -10.77 -11.32
C ARG A 172 -4.73 -11.61 -10.08
N PHE A 173 -5.56 -11.47 -9.06
CA PHE A 173 -5.39 -12.14 -7.77
C PHE A 173 -6.57 -13.06 -7.44
N TRP A 174 -6.24 -14.28 -7.04
CA TRP A 174 -7.24 -15.24 -6.58
C TRP A 174 -7.69 -14.90 -5.16
N LYS A 175 -8.86 -14.25 -5.03
CA LYS A 175 -9.54 -13.96 -3.75
C LYS A 175 -8.63 -13.39 -2.65
N LYS A 176 -7.66 -12.54 -3.00
CA LYS A 176 -6.69 -11.99 -2.04
C LYS A 176 -7.29 -10.81 -1.27
N PRO A 177 -7.55 -10.92 0.06
CA PRO A 177 -8.02 -9.81 0.87
C PRO A 177 -6.85 -8.95 1.35
N ASN A 178 -7.05 -7.64 1.50
CA ASN A 178 -6.15 -6.75 2.21
C ASN A 178 -6.91 -6.00 3.30
N LYS A 179 -6.31 -5.94 4.47
CA LYS A 179 -6.80 -5.12 5.57
C LYS A 179 -6.30 -3.69 5.40
N ASN A 180 -7.21 -2.75 5.20
CA ASN A 180 -6.93 -1.33 5.06
C ASN A 180 -7.22 -0.62 6.39
N VAL A 181 -6.28 0.16 6.91
CA VAL A 181 -6.39 0.72 8.26
C VAL A 181 -5.92 2.17 8.29
N ILE A 182 -6.64 3.02 9.02
CA ILE A 182 -6.18 4.35 9.44
C ILE A 182 -5.92 4.29 10.94
N ILE A 183 -4.69 4.62 11.35
CA ILE A 183 -4.24 4.56 12.75
C ILE A 183 -3.90 5.97 13.22
N ASN A 184 -4.54 6.43 14.28
CA ASN A 184 -4.18 7.68 14.91
C ASN A 184 -2.95 7.50 15.79
N VAL A 185 -1.94 8.35 15.58
CA VAL A 185 -0.69 8.38 16.33
C VAL A 185 -0.59 9.70 17.06
N ASP A 186 -0.26 9.65 18.34
CA ASP A 186 0.04 10.83 19.13
C ASP A 186 1.15 11.67 18.48
N TYR A 187 1.01 13.01 18.51
CA TYR A 187 1.95 13.92 17.87
C TYR A 187 3.39 13.72 18.36
N LYS A 188 3.60 13.62 19.71
CA LYS A 188 4.93 13.42 20.30
C LYS A 188 5.55 12.09 19.87
N LYS A 189 4.75 11.01 19.82
CA LYS A 189 5.20 9.72 19.30
C LYS A 189 5.56 9.78 17.83
N SER A 190 4.82 10.53 17.03
CA SER A 190 5.06 10.69 15.59
C SER A 190 6.40 11.35 15.26
N LEU A 191 6.94 12.18 16.17
CA LEU A 191 8.25 12.82 16.02
C LEU A 191 9.43 11.84 16.04
N ARG A 192 9.21 10.59 16.47
CA ARG A 192 10.22 9.52 16.44
C ARG A 192 10.43 8.95 15.03
N ILE A 193 9.54 9.23 14.09
CA ILE A 193 9.66 8.79 12.70
C ILE A 193 10.67 9.70 11.98
N LYS A 194 11.92 9.26 11.89
CA LYS A 194 13.05 10.04 11.35
C LYS A 194 13.46 9.62 9.94
N ASN A 195 12.90 8.51 9.40
CA ASN A 195 13.27 8.06 8.06
C ASN A 195 12.90 9.13 7.01
N PRO A 196 13.85 9.59 6.19
CA PRO A 196 13.66 10.68 5.23
C PRO A 196 12.74 10.32 4.06
N ASP A 197 12.36 9.05 3.91
CA ASP A 197 11.43 8.60 2.88
C ASP A 197 9.96 8.74 3.29
N PHE A 198 9.70 9.13 4.55
CA PHE A 198 8.36 9.45 5.02
C PHE A 198 8.09 10.94 4.96
N ILE A 199 6.84 11.29 4.64
CA ILE A 199 6.37 12.67 4.61
C ILE A 199 4.95 12.76 5.19
N TRP A 200 4.73 13.74 6.07
CA TRP A 200 3.42 14.10 6.57
C TRP A 200 2.75 15.09 5.61
N LEU A 201 1.56 14.78 5.17
CA LEU A 201 0.79 15.58 4.21
C LEU A 201 -0.63 15.79 4.73
N ASN A 202 -1.15 17.01 4.57
CA ASN A 202 -2.55 17.28 4.85
C ASN A 202 -3.45 16.75 3.70
N PHE A 203 -4.74 16.70 3.97
CA PHE A 203 -5.70 16.10 3.05
C PHE A 203 -5.81 16.89 1.72
N SER A 204 -5.74 18.23 1.77
CA SER A 204 -5.78 19.08 0.56
C SER A 204 -4.57 18.85 -0.35
N GLN A 205 -3.37 18.65 0.24
CA GLN A 205 -2.18 18.30 -0.53
C GLN A 205 -2.33 16.94 -1.22
N ILE A 206 -2.83 15.93 -0.51
CA ILE A 206 -3.06 14.60 -1.07
C ILE A 206 -4.08 14.67 -2.21
N LYS A 207 -5.18 15.40 -2.06
CA LYS A 207 -6.15 15.63 -3.14
C LYS A 207 -5.50 16.23 -4.39
N LYS A 208 -4.65 17.26 -4.24
CA LYS A 208 -3.93 17.86 -5.37
C LYS A 208 -2.92 16.91 -6.00
N LEU A 209 -2.20 16.13 -5.20
CA LEU A 209 -1.25 15.13 -5.69
C LEU A 209 -1.95 13.99 -6.44
N ASN A 210 -3.18 13.66 -6.06
CA ASN A 210 -3.98 12.65 -6.78
C ASN A 210 -4.28 13.04 -8.24
N LEU A 211 -4.31 14.33 -8.55
CA LEU A 211 -4.49 14.84 -9.91
C LEU A 211 -3.19 14.79 -10.73
N LYS A 212 -2.07 14.42 -10.13
CA LYS A 212 -0.77 14.28 -10.82
C LYS A 212 -0.54 12.84 -11.23
N ARG A 213 -0.27 12.64 -12.53
CA ARG A 213 -0.03 11.30 -13.10
C ARG A 213 1.12 10.60 -12.39
N GLY A 214 0.86 9.39 -11.89
CA GLY A 214 1.88 8.49 -11.34
C GLY A 214 2.44 8.86 -9.98
N VAL A 215 1.90 9.88 -9.28
CA VAL A 215 2.44 10.34 -7.98
C VAL A 215 1.91 9.53 -6.82
N LEU A 216 0.61 9.21 -6.79
CA LEU A 216 0.02 8.42 -5.71
C LEU A 216 -0.13 6.95 -6.09
N ASN A 217 0.26 6.07 -5.18
CA ASN A 217 -0.08 4.65 -5.26
C ASN A 217 -1.60 4.45 -5.08
N PRO A 218 -2.24 3.54 -5.85
CA PRO A 218 -3.68 3.28 -5.74
C PRO A 218 -4.16 2.96 -4.31
N PHE A 219 -3.37 2.24 -3.52
CA PHE A 219 -3.74 1.87 -2.15
C PHE A 219 -3.90 3.07 -1.21
N VAL A 220 -3.21 4.19 -1.45
CA VAL A 220 -3.45 5.44 -0.70
C VAL A 220 -4.88 5.91 -0.90
N LYS A 221 -5.37 5.87 -2.15
CA LYS A 221 -6.75 6.24 -2.48
C LYS A 221 -7.74 5.29 -1.83
N THR A 222 -7.52 3.98 -1.95
CA THR A 222 -8.37 2.95 -1.36
C THR A 222 -8.55 3.14 0.14
N ILE A 223 -7.45 3.42 0.87
CA ILE A 223 -7.51 3.64 2.32
C ILE A 223 -8.25 4.95 2.66
N LEU A 224 -7.91 6.04 1.97
CA LEU A 224 -8.50 7.35 2.25
C LEU A 224 -9.95 7.47 1.76
N PHE A 225 -10.41 6.57 0.90
CA PHE A 225 -11.82 6.52 0.49
C PHE A 225 -12.78 6.10 1.62
N MET A 226 -12.26 5.63 2.74
CA MET A 226 -13.06 5.43 3.96
C MET A 226 -13.55 6.74 4.59
N ILE A 227 -12.92 7.88 4.23
CA ILE A 227 -13.17 9.21 4.83
C ILE A 227 -14.21 10.05 4.02
#